data_e98d0a82334ef9ceb546da56daba7807
#
_entry.id   e98d0a82334ef9ceb546da56daba7807
#
_cell.length_a   1.000
_cell.length_b   1.000
_cell.length_c   1.000
_cell.angle_alpha   90.00
_cell.angle_beta   90.00
_cell.angle_gamma   90.00
#
_symmetry.space_group_name_H-M   'P 1'
#
loop_
_entity.id
_entity.type
_entity.pdbx_description
1 polymer ?
#
loop_
_entity_poly.entity_id
_entity_poly.type
_entity_poly.pdbx_seq_one_letter_code
_entity_poly.pdbx_strand_id
1 'polypeptide(L)'
;MVNDYLVARSFNVLYIWIDVILLLAFLCVLARTRRRAALIVGLLGGLLYFIVDYGFFYRMLGTRSVVGMGVLPLEFWLSFSYGITNMAWMWLWFDEPENRWEWSILFPTGWLTSALVSQGLGDSFHSVQIARHISGYHGAMVVLVLVGYG
;
A
#
# COMPACT_ATOMS: atom_id res chain seq x y z
N MET A 1 -6.76 5.45 31.00
CA MET A 1 -6.42 6.38 29.91
C MET A 1 -5.84 5.52 28.78
N VAL A 2 -6.61 5.29 27.73
CA VAL A 2 -6.11 4.63 26.53
C VAL A 2 -5.26 5.68 25.82
N ASN A 3 -3.94 5.47 25.76
CA ASN A 3 -3.07 6.33 24.98
C ASN A 3 -3.46 6.14 23.49
N ASP A 4 -4.22 7.08 22.95
CA ASP A 4 -4.48 7.16 21.52
C ASP A 4 -3.19 7.57 20.82
N TYR A 5 -2.49 6.59 20.26
CA TYR A 5 -1.34 6.87 19.42
C TYR A 5 -1.83 7.31 18.03
N LEU A 6 -1.48 8.53 17.66
CA LEU A 6 -1.74 9.05 16.33
C LEU A 6 -0.52 8.77 15.44
N VAL A 7 -0.66 7.90 14.47
CA VAL A 7 0.36 7.69 13.43
C VAL A 7 -0.04 8.48 12.20
N ALA A 8 0.67 9.57 11.95
CA ALA A 8 0.47 10.39 10.76
C ALA A 8 1.54 10.10 9.72
N ARG A 9 1.13 10.02 8.45
CA ARG A 9 2.01 9.98 7.28
C ARG A 9 1.71 11.18 6.39
N SER A 10 2.77 11.80 5.88
CA SER A 10 2.65 12.90 4.93
C SER A 10 3.35 12.55 3.63
N PHE A 11 2.72 12.84 2.51
CA PHE A 11 3.31 12.73 1.18
C PHE A 11 2.93 13.96 0.36
N ASN A 12 3.73 14.28 -0.66
CA ASN A 12 3.29 15.22 -1.67
C ASN A 12 2.53 14.49 -2.80
N VAL A 13 1.73 15.23 -3.56
CA VAL A 13 0.94 14.66 -4.67
C VAL A 13 1.83 14.08 -5.76
N LEU A 14 3.05 14.59 -5.93
CA LEU A 14 4.01 14.02 -6.88
C LEU A 14 4.35 12.56 -6.54
N TYR A 15 4.53 12.23 -5.26
CA TYR A 15 4.74 10.85 -4.81
C TYR A 15 3.59 9.94 -5.28
N ILE A 16 2.35 10.39 -5.11
CA ILE A 16 1.16 9.63 -5.52
C ILE A 16 1.19 9.35 -7.03
N TRP A 17 1.49 10.35 -7.85
CA TRP A 17 1.55 10.18 -9.30
C TRP A 17 2.67 9.24 -9.74
N ILE A 18 3.87 9.36 -9.15
CA ILE A 18 4.99 8.46 -9.47
C ILE A 18 4.63 7.03 -9.10
N ASP A 19 4.06 6.82 -7.92
CA ASP A 19 3.65 5.48 -7.46
C ASP A 19 2.56 4.88 -8.35
N VAL A 20 1.56 5.66 -8.78
CA VAL A 20 0.54 5.21 -9.74
C VAL A 20 1.17 4.79 -11.07
N ILE A 21 2.13 5.57 -11.60
CA ILE A 21 2.83 5.23 -12.84
C ILE A 21 3.61 3.92 -12.69
N LEU A 22 4.34 3.77 -11.59
CA LEU A 22 5.08 2.54 -11.30
C LEU A 22 4.17 1.33 -11.12
N LEU A 23 3.04 1.51 -10.44
CA LEU A 23 2.04 0.46 -10.27
C LEU A 23 1.46 0.01 -11.62
N LEU A 24 1.09 0.96 -12.49
CA LEU A 24 0.61 0.66 -13.84
C LEU A 24 1.68 -0.04 -14.69
N ALA A 25 2.93 0.42 -14.63
CA ALA A 25 4.05 -0.22 -15.30
C ALA A 25 4.23 -1.67 -14.82
N PHE A 26 4.16 -1.89 -13.51
CA PHE A 26 4.24 -3.22 -12.92
C PHE A 26 3.10 -4.14 -13.39
N LEU A 27 1.86 -3.66 -13.37
CA LEU A 27 0.70 -4.41 -13.89
C LEU A 27 0.87 -4.74 -15.38
N CYS A 28 1.39 -3.81 -16.17
CA CYS A 28 1.70 -4.05 -17.59
C CYS A 28 2.78 -5.13 -17.76
N VAL A 29 3.82 -5.14 -16.92
CA VAL A 29 4.85 -6.18 -16.93
C VAL A 29 4.23 -7.54 -16.63
N LEU A 30 3.43 -7.66 -15.58
CA LEU A 30 2.75 -8.92 -15.23
C LEU A 30 1.85 -9.42 -16.37
N ALA A 31 1.10 -8.51 -17.00
CA ALA A 31 0.23 -8.85 -18.12
C ALA A 31 1.01 -9.32 -19.36
N ARG A 32 2.08 -8.61 -19.73
CA ARG A 32 2.94 -8.93 -20.89
C ARG A 32 3.73 -10.21 -20.70
N THR A 33 4.21 -10.46 -19.48
CA THR A 33 4.95 -11.68 -19.14
C THR A 33 4.01 -12.86 -18.85
N ARG A 34 2.70 -12.68 -19.04
CA ARG A 34 1.64 -13.69 -18.88
C ARG A 34 1.54 -14.24 -17.44
N ARG A 35 1.98 -13.49 -16.44
CA ARG A 35 1.87 -13.85 -15.01
C ARG A 35 0.48 -13.55 -14.46
N ARG A 36 -0.52 -14.21 -15.06
CA ARG A 36 -1.94 -13.94 -14.79
C ARG A 36 -2.33 -14.21 -13.34
N ALA A 37 -1.77 -15.25 -12.72
CA ALA A 37 -2.06 -15.56 -11.33
C ALA A 37 -1.58 -14.45 -10.39
N ALA A 38 -0.33 -13.98 -10.53
CA ALA A 38 0.20 -12.87 -9.76
C ALA A 38 -0.63 -11.58 -9.98
N LEU A 39 -1.05 -11.31 -11.23
CA LEU A 39 -1.90 -10.17 -11.56
C LEU A 39 -3.25 -10.25 -10.84
N ILE A 40 -3.93 -11.40 -10.90
CA ILE A 40 -5.24 -11.61 -10.27
C ILE A 40 -5.11 -11.51 -8.74
N VAL A 41 -4.12 -12.20 -8.15
CA VAL A 41 -3.88 -12.19 -6.70
C VAL A 41 -3.56 -10.77 -6.22
N GLY A 42 -2.75 -10.03 -6.98
CA GLY A 42 -2.47 -8.62 -6.69
C GLY A 42 -3.72 -7.76 -6.70
N LEU A 43 -4.55 -7.85 -7.74
CA LEU A 43 -5.81 -7.08 -7.84
C LEU A 43 -6.78 -7.43 -6.71
N LEU A 44 -6.93 -8.72 -6.38
CA LEU A 44 -7.74 -9.17 -5.24
C LEU A 44 -7.17 -8.66 -3.92
N GLY A 45 -5.85 -8.62 -3.78
CA GLY A 45 -5.16 -8.02 -2.65
C GLY A 45 -5.48 -6.53 -2.50
N GLY A 46 -5.40 -5.76 -3.58
CA GLY A 46 -5.79 -4.34 -3.59
C GLY A 46 -7.24 -4.13 -3.17
N LEU A 47 -8.16 -4.94 -3.69
CA LEU A 47 -9.56 -4.89 -3.33
C LEU A 47 -9.78 -5.24 -1.85
N LEU A 48 -9.13 -6.29 -1.35
CA LEU A 48 -9.21 -6.69 0.06
C LEU A 48 -8.73 -5.57 0.99
N TYR A 49 -7.56 -4.98 0.69
CA TYR A 49 -7.03 -3.85 1.47
C TYR A 49 -8.00 -2.66 1.45
N PHE A 50 -8.61 -2.35 0.30
CA PHE A 50 -9.58 -1.27 0.19
C PHE A 50 -10.85 -1.52 1.02
N ILE A 51 -11.38 -2.74 1.00
CA ILE A 51 -12.54 -3.10 1.83
C ILE A 51 -12.21 -2.95 3.31
N VAL A 52 -11.02 -3.37 3.72
CA VAL A 52 -10.59 -3.28 5.11
C VAL A 52 -10.29 -1.83 5.52
N ASP A 53 -9.45 -1.11 4.77
CA ASP A 53 -9.04 0.24 5.16
C ASP A 53 -10.18 1.27 5.01
N TYR A 54 -10.82 1.32 3.86
CA TYR A 54 -11.91 2.26 3.63
C TYR A 54 -13.24 1.79 4.26
N GLY A 55 -13.61 0.52 4.04
CA GLY A 55 -14.88 -0.01 4.54
C GLY A 55 -14.90 -0.13 6.06
N PHE A 56 -13.95 -0.86 6.62
CA PHE A 56 -13.95 -1.16 8.05
C PHE A 56 -13.33 -0.02 8.88
N PHE A 57 -12.08 0.35 8.61
CA PHE A 57 -11.39 1.31 9.47
C PHE A 57 -11.87 2.76 9.30
N TYR A 58 -12.21 3.19 8.08
CA TYR A 58 -12.72 4.54 7.87
C TYR A 58 -14.22 4.64 8.13
N ARG A 59 -15.04 3.83 7.42
CA ARG A 59 -16.50 3.97 7.45
C ARG A 59 -17.13 3.45 8.75
N MET A 60 -16.68 2.33 9.29
CA MET A 60 -17.26 1.71 10.48
C MET A 60 -16.62 2.22 11.77
N LEU A 61 -15.30 2.29 11.85
CA LEU A 61 -14.58 2.65 13.07
C LEU A 61 -14.19 4.13 13.17
N GLY A 62 -14.21 4.90 12.06
CA GLY A 62 -13.83 6.31 12.07
C GLY A 62 -12.39 6.58 12.50
N THR A 63 -11.48 5.59 12.33
CA THR A 63 -10.09 5.66 12.80
C THR A 63 -9.13 6.29 11.79
N ARG A 64 -9.63 6.80 10.67
CA ARG A 64 -8.84 7.44 9.62
C ARG A 64 -9.25 8.90 9.47
N SER A 65 -8.28 9.79 9.37
CA SER A 65 -8.49 11.18 8.97
C SER A 65 -7.50 11.57 7.88
N VAL A 66 -7.99 12.33 6.89
CA VAL A 66 -7.20 12.76 5.72
C VAL A 66 -7.31 14.26 5.58
N VAL A 67 -6.17 14.90 5.29
CA VAL A 67 -6.07 16.34 5.02
C VAL A 67 -5.35 16.53 3.68
N GLY A 68 -5.83 17.46 2.87
CA GLY A 68 -5.22 17.81 1.58
C GLY A 68 -5.74 17.04 0.38
N MET A 69 -6.54 15.98 0.58
CA MET A 69 -7.18 15.21 -0.49
C MET A 69 -8.48 14.57 0.01
N GLY A 70 -9.34 14.13 -0.90
CA GLY A 70 -10.51 13.32 -0.54
C GLY A 70 -10.10 11.96 0.03
N VAL A 71 -10.82 11.50 1.05
CA VAL A 71 -10.52 10.21 1.72
C VAL A 71 -10.63 9.05 0.74
N LEU A 72 -11.69 9.00 -0.06
CA LEU A 72 -11.94 7.90 -0.99
C LEU A 72 -10.78 7.71 -2.01
N PRO A 73 -10.34 8.73 -2.78
CA PRO A 73 -9.26 8.57 -3.73
C PRO A 73 -7.92 8.23 -3.05
N LEU A 74 -7.65 8.78 -1.85
CA LEU A 74 -6.42 8.47 -1.13
C LEU A 74 -6.39 7.03 -0.64
N GLU A 75 -7.46 6.57 0.02
CA GLU A 75 -7.55 5.19 0.52
C GLU A 75 -7.60 4.17 -0.63
N PHE A 76 -8.25 4.52 -1.75
CA PHE A 76 -8.23 3.70 -2.94
C PHE A 76 -6.81 3.52 -3.47
N TRP A 77 -6.08 4.63 -3.69
CA TRP A 77 -4.69 4.56 -4.14
C TRP A 77 -3.82 3.77 -3.16
N LEU A 78 -3.83 4.10 -1.87
CA LEU A 78 -3.02 3.40 -0.85
C LEU A 78 -3.31 1.90 -0.83
N SER A 79 -4.57 1.53 -0.80
CA SER A 79 -4.99 0.13 -0.72
C SER A 79 -4.57 -0.66 -1.94
N PHE A 80 -4.77 -0.09 -3.14
CA PHE A 80 -4.38 -0.77 -4.36
C PHE A 80 -2.86 -0.80 -4.55
N SER A 81 -2.14 0.27 -4.23
CA SER A 81 -0.68 0.28 -4.30
C SER A 81 -0.08 -0.79 -3.39
N TYR A 82 -0.40 -0.78 -2.10
CA TYR A 82 0.11 -1.78 -1.15
C TYR A 82 -0.44 -3.18 -1.40
N GLY A 83 -1.74 -3.30 -1.67
CA GLY A 83 -2.38 -4.59 -1.86
C GLY A 83 -1.86 -5.32 -3.09
N ILE A 84 -1.78 -4.65 -4.23
CA ILE A 84 -1.26 -5.23 -5.47
C ILE A 84 0.21 -5.61 -5.31
N THR A 85 1.04 -4.68 -4.85
CA THR A 85 2.48 -4.92 -4.75
C THR A 85 2.79 -6.05 -3.78
N ASN A 86 2.22 -6.04 -2.58
CA ASN A 86 2.50 -7.05 -1.56
C ASN A 86 1.98 -8.43 -1.98
N MET A 87 0.74 -8.53 -2.46
CA MET A 87 0.15 -9.83 -2.79
C MET A 87 0.72 -10.41 -4.09
N ALA A 88 0.99 -9.58 -5.11
CA ALA A 88 1.63 -10.05 -6.31
C ALA A 88 3.09 -10.46 -6.04
N TRP A 89 3.84 -9.69 -5.24
CA TRP A 89 5.19 -10.06 -4.84
C TRP A 89 5.22 -11.36 -4.06
N MET A 90 4.35 -11.53 -3.07
CA MET A 90 4.25 -12.76 -2.30
C MET A 90 3.94 -13.96 -3.21
N TRP A 91 3.01 -13.81 -4.16
CA TRP A 91 2.73 -14.85 -5.15
C TRP A 91 3.96 -15.19 -5.99
N LEU A 92 4.64 -14.19 -6.55
CA LEU A 92 5.84 -14.37 -7.37
C LEU A 92 6.99 -15.03 -6.58
N TRP A 93 7.10 -14.73 -5.29
CA TRP A 93 8.10 -15.34 -4.42
C TRP A 93 7.99 -16.86 -4.35
N PHE A 94 6.76 -17.39 -4.32
CA PHE A 94 6.51 -18.82 -4.25
C PHE A 94 6.42 -19.48 -5.64
N ASP A 95 5.86 -18.79 -6.61
CA ASP A 95 5.61 -19.30 -7.97
C ASP A 95 6.88 -19.28 -8.85
N GLU A 96 7.81 -18.36 -8.59
CA GLU A 96 9.03 -18.18 -9.37
C GLU A 96 10.29 -18.19 -8.49
N PRO A 97 10.70 -19.32 -7.95
CA PRO A 97 11.83 -19.40 -7.03
C PRO A 97 13.16 -18.96 -7.66
N GLU A 98 13.30 -19.07 -8.99
CA GLU A 98 14.51 -18.66 -9.71
C GLU A 98 14.63 -17.12 -9.79
N ASN A 99 13.52 -16.41 -9.93
CA ASN A 99 13.46 -14.95 -10.11
C ASN A 99 13.04 -14.18 -8.83
N ARG A 100 12.88 -14.88 -7.71
CA ARG A 100 12.36 -14.26 -6.46
C ARG A 100 13.16 -13.06 -5.99
N TRP A 101 14.48 -13.09 -6.14
CA TRP A 101 15.36 -11.99 -5.74
C TRP A 101 15.25 -10.78 -6.65
N GLU A 102 15.07 -10.98 -7.96
CA GLU A 102 14.85 -9.90 -8.92
C GLU A 102 13.57 -9.13 -8.57
N TRP A 103 12.47 -9.86 -8.31
CA TRP A 103 11.21 -9.27 -7.85
C TRP A 103 11.36 -8.56 -6.51
N SER A 104 12.10 -9.15 -5.56
CA SER A 104 12.31 -8.56 -4.23
C SER A 104 13.19 -7.31 -4.25
N ILE A 105 14.03 -7.13 -5.24
CA ILE A 105 14.81 -5.90 -5.44
C ILE A 105 13.94 -4.85 -6.17
N LEU A 106 13.14 -5.26 -7.13
CA LEU A 106 12.32 -4.35 -7.95
C LEU A 106 11.36 -3.50 -7.09
N PHE A 107 10.65 -4.12 -6.14
CA PHE A 107 9.66 -3.41 -5.33
C PHE A 107 10.26 -2.34 -4.41
N PRO A 108 11.26 -2.66 -3.54
CA PRO A 108 11.88 -1.65 -2.70
C PRO A 108 12.57 -0.55 -3.53
N THR A 109 13.16 -0.91 -4.68
CA THR A 109 13.78 0.08 -5.58
C THR A 109 12.73 1.04 -6.14
N GLY A 110 11.56 0.54 -6.56
CA GLY A 110 10.44 1.38 -7.01
C GLY A 110 9.97 2.34 -5.92
N TRP A 111 9.72 1.84 -4.71
CA TRP A 111 9.30 2.67 -3.58
C TRP A 111 10.35 3.70 -3.18
N LEU A 112 11.62 3.31 -3.11
CA LEU A 112 12.71 4.22 -2.79
C LEU A 112 12.86 5.30 -3.86
N THR A 113 12.78 4.93 -5.14
CA THR A 113 12.81 5.88 -6.26
C THR A 113 11.67 6.89 -6.16
N SER A 114 10.44 6.42 -5.92
CA SER A 114 9.28 7.30 -5.73
C SER A 114 9.51 8.29 -4.58
N ALA A 115 10.02 7.80 -3.46
CA ALA A 115 10.30 8.63 -2.29
C ALA A 115 11.39 9.68 -2.57
N LEU A 116 12.51 9.27 -3.14
CA LEU A 116 13.64 10.18 -3.43
C LEU A 116 13.30 11.23 -4.49
N VAL A 117 12.63 10.82 -5.58
CA VAL A 117 12.21 11.77 -6.62
C VAL A 117 11.19 12.76 -6.08
N SER A 118 10.24 12.29 -5.28
CA SER A 118 9.24 13.17 -4.68
C SER A 118 9.82 14.12 -3.62
N GLN A 119 10.87 13.71 -2.90
CA GLN A 119 11.59 14.59 -1.99
C GLN A 119 12.41 15.66 -2.74
N GLY A 120 13.05 15.28 -3.84
CA GLY A 120 13.90 16.22 -4.60
C GLY A 120 13.14 17.20 -5.48
N LEU A 121 11.96 16.84 -5.97
CA LEU A 121 11.18 17.65 -6.94
C LEU A 121 9.79 18.03 -6.42
N GLY A 122 9.43 17.63 -5.22
CA GLY A 122 8.07 17.74 -4.70
C GLY A 122 7.70 19.03 -4.00
N ASP A 123 8.63 19.97 -3.80
CA ASP A 123 8.41 21.21 -3.04
C ASP A 123 7.28 22.10 -3.58
N SER A 124 7.04 22.06 -4.89
CA SER A 124 5.95 22.80 -5.53
C SER A 124 4.59 22.11 -5.48
N PHE A 125 4.53 20.87 -5.00
CA PHE A 125 3.30 20.08 -4.91
C PHE A 125 2.74 20.15 -3.49
N HIS A 126 1.40 20.24 -3.37
CA HIS A 126 0.76 20.26 -2.07
C HIS A 126 0.93 18.92 -1.34
N SER A 127 0.97 18.99 -0.01
CA SER A 127 1.07 17.81 0.85
C SER A 127 -0.29 17.22 1.15
N VAL A 128 -0.33 15.91 1.24
CA VAL A 128 -1.48 15.12 1.69
C VAL A 128 -1.07 14.39 2.96
N GLN A 129 -1.91 14.43 3.97
CA GLN A 129 -1.67 13.74 5.24
C GLN A 129 -2.78 12.73 5.51
N ILE A 130 -2.39 11.54 5.93
CA ILE A 130 -3.29 10.56 6.50
C ILE A 130 -2.89 10.28 7.94
N ALA A 131 -3.84 10.41 8.84
CA ALA A 131 -3.65 10.05 10.23
C ALA A 131 -4.46 8.80 10.57
N ARG A 132 -3.82 7.87 11.28
CA ARG A 132 -4.40 6.62 11.73
C ARG A 132 -4.44 6.64 13.25
N HIS A 133 -5.64 6.64 13.80
CA HIS A 133 -5.84 6.47 15.23
C HIS A 133 -5.65 4.99 15.58
N ILE A 134 -4.62 4.69 16.36
CA ILE A 134 -4.33 3.34 16.82
C ILE A 134 -5.05 3.16 18.15
N SER A 135 -6.21 2.54 18.12
CA SER A 135 -6.87 1.98 19.31
C SER A 135 -6.24 0.62 19.65
N GLY A 136 -6.51 0.10 20.85
CA GLY A 136 -5.96 -1.18 21.36
C GLY A 136 -6.15 -2.42 20.45
N TYR A 137 -6.91 -2.29 19.35
CA TYR A 137 -7.09 -3.35 18.35
C TYR A 137 -5.83 -3.72 17.55
N HIS A 138 -4.82 -2.83 17.49
CA HIS A 138 -3.56 -3.17 16.82
C HIS A 138 -2.76 -4.24 17.56
N GLY A 139 -2.89 -4.28 18.88
CA GLY A 139 -2.35 -5.40 19.67
C GLY A 139 -3.00 -6.73 19.31
N ALA A 140 -4.32 -6.73 19.09
CA ALA A 140 -5.04 -7.92 18.64
C ALA A 140 -4.61 -8.39 17.24
N MET A 141 -4.28 -7.45 16.32
CA MET A 141 -3.75 -7.82 14.99
C MET A 141 -2.37 -8.46 15.09
N VAL A 142 -1.49 -7.98 15.96
CA VAL A 142 -0.18 -8.61 16.21
C VAL A 142 -0.35 -10.02 16.74
N VAL A 143 -1.27 -10.23 17.71
CA VAL A 143 -1.59 -11.55 18.23
C VAL A 143 -2.15 -12.46 17.14
N LEU A 144 -3.08 -11.98 16.31
CA LEU A 144 -3.65 -12.75 15.21
C LEU A 144 -2.59 -13.16 14.17
N VAL A 145 -1.64 -12.26 13.85
CA VAL A 145 -0.53 -12.58 12.95
C VAL A 145 0.38 -13.65 13.57
N LEU A 146 0.76 -13.49 14.84
CA LEU A 146 1.63 -14.45 15.52
C LEU A 146 0.98 -15.82 15.71
N VAL A 147 -0.32 -15.87 16.02
CA VAL A 147 -1.07 -17.14 16.20
C VAL A 147 -1.46 -17.76 14.86
N GLY A 148 -1.71 -16.95 13.83
CA GLY A 148 -2.11 -17.44 12.52
C GLY A 148 -0.95 -17.96 11.65
N TYR A 149 0.30 -17.56 11.95
CA TYR A 149 1.51 -17.98 11.22
C TYR A 149 2.46 -18.85 12.06
N GLY A 150 2.17 -19.07 13.34
CA GLY A 150 2.91 -20.00 14.23
C GLY A 150 2.27 -21.35 14.25
#